data_2a6ef76fb287a049dcb82cac9651db38
#
_entry.id   2a6ef76fb287a049dcb82cac9651db38
#
_cell.length_a   1.000
_cell.length_b   1.000
_cell.length_c   1.000
_cell.angle_alpha   90.00
_cell.angle_beta   90.00
_cell.angle_gamma   90.00
#
_symmetry.space_group_name_H-M   'P 1'
#
loop_
_entity.id
_entity.type
_entity.pdbx_description
1 polymer ?
#
loop_
_entity_poly.entity_id
_entity_poly.type
_entity_poly.pdbx_seq_one_letter_code
_entity_poly.pdbx_strand_id
1 'polypeptide(L)'
;MMMNWGHLFSESSNYFEFTFYSTDSRFADAGKIKSGVQFVVGVHDVQEEHPIAGDYLVSVRSDDTPSIYYGHKLKNTAWGTYWQMFYNSSAVGKANVVEGSAVIESIDNKSLNMTFTFIDQLGNEVVGRYEGPYFNEE
;
A
#
# COMPACT_ATOMS: atom_id res chain seq x y z
N MET A 1 0.66 8.74 -3.08
CA MET A 1 1.15 9.28 -1.78
C MET A 1 1.92 8.20 -1.04
N MET A 2 3.02 8.57 -0.46
CA MET A 2 3.79 7.67 0.40
C MET A 2 3.91 8.27 1.80
N MET A 3 3.66 7.44 2.81
CA MET A 3 3.87 7.77 4.22
C MET A 3 5.00 6.90 4.76
N ASN A 4 5.99 7.51 5.40
CA ASN A 4 7.05 6.78 6.10
C ASN A 4 6.74 6.77 7.59
N TRP A 5 6.42 5.60 8.10
CA TRP A 5 6.09 5.41 9.52
C TRP A 5 7.30 5.03 10.39
N GLY A 6 8.50 4.92 9.78
CA GLY A 6 9.71 4.54 10.49
C GLY A 6 9.61 3.14 11.10
N HIS A 7 10.10 3.00 12.33
CA HIS A 7 10.16 1.71 13.04
C HIS A 7 8.87 1.36 13.80
N LEU A 8 7.71 1.64 13.20
CA LEU A 8 6.41 1.45 13.86
C LEU A 8 6.16 0.00 14.30
N PHE A 9 6.53 -0.97 13.45
CA PHE A 9 6.26 -2.40 13.69
C PHE A 9 7.50 -3.22 14.01
N SER A 10 8.69 -2.72 13.70
CA SER A 10 9.94 -3.47 13.86
C SER A 10 11.09 -2.53 14.16
N GLU A 11 12.03 -2.97 15.00
CA GLU A 11 13.25 -2.23 15.26
C GLU A 11 14.27 -2.35 14.12
N SER A 12 14.13 -3.37 13.27
CA SER A 12 15.08 -3.68 12.20
C SER A 12 14.67 -3.16 10.82
N SER A 13 13.46 -2.60 10.69
CA SER A 13 12.98 -2.13 9.40
C SER A 13 12.08 -0.91 9.53
N ASN A 14 11.99 -0.15 8.44
CA ASN A 14 11.04 0.94 8.31
C ASN A 14 9.77 0.43 7.62
N TYR A 15 8.64 1.00 8.00
CA TYR A 15 7.36 0.73 7.38
C TYR A 15 6.95 1.90 6.51
N PHE A 16 6.72 1.62 5.22
CA PHE A 16 6.27 2.59 4.23
C PHE A 16 4.88 2.21 3.77
N GLU A 17 4.06 3.19 3.51
CA GLU A 17 2.70 3.00 3.05
C GLU A 17 2.46 3.82 1.80
N PHE A 18 2.17 3.15 0.68
CA PHE A 18 1.79 3.80 -0.57
C PHE A 18 0.27 3.76 -0.71
N THR A 19 -0.32 4.88 -1.03
CA THR A 19 -1.77 4.96 -1.28
C THR A 19 -2.00 5.32 -2.73
N PHE A 20 -2.76 4.48 -3.42
CA PHE A 20 -3.14 4.61 -4.81
C PHE A 20 -4.65 4.74 -4.94
N TYR A 21 -5.10 5.38 -6.00
CA TYR A 21 -6.51 5.53 -6.31
C TYR A 21 -6.77 5.03 -7.74
N SER A 22 -7.92 4.40 -7.97
CA SER A 22 -8.29 4.02 -9.32
C SER A 22 -8.46 5.25 -10.21
N THR A 23 -8.21 5.09 -11.51
CA THR A 23 -8.23 6.21 -12.46
C THR A 23 -9.60 6.86 -12.61
N ASP A 24 -10.67 6.13 -12.26
CA ASP A 24 -12.06 6.62 -12.27
C ASP A 24 -12.51 7.19 -10.92
N SER A 25 -11.62 7.26 -9.94
CA SER A 25 -11.94 7.79 -8.61
C SER A 25 -12.32 9.26 -8.67
N ARG A 26 -13.35 9.61 -7.90
CA ARG A 26 -13.78 10.97 -7.70
C ARG A 26 -13.53 11.37 -6.25
N PHE A 27 -13.20 12.63 -6.05
CA PHE A 27 -12.84 13.14 -4.75
C PHE A 27 -13.84 14.21 -4.29
N ALA A 28 -14.14 14.20 -3.01
CA ALA A 28 -14.83 15.26 -2.32
C ALA A 28 -13.84 16.38 -1.97
N ASP A 29 -14.32 17.41 -1.31
CA ASP A 29 -13.46 18.49 -0.82
C ASP A 29 -12.34 17.96 0.09
N ALA A 30 -11.20 18.66 0.11
CA ALA A 30 -10.03 18.32 0.92
C ALA A 30 -9.39 16.98 0.59
N GLY A 31 -9.49 16.51 -0.67
CA GLY A 31 -8.82 15.31 -1.12
C GLY A 31 -9.38 13.99 -0.60
N LYS A 32 -10.54 14.02 0.06
CA LYS A 32 -11.21 12.78 0.51
C LYS A 32 -11.90 12.10 -0.66
N ILE A 33 -11.77 10.78 -0.72
CA ILE A 33 -12.39 10.02 -1.79
C ILE A 33 -13.92 10.01 -1.63
N LYS A 34 -14.62 10.36 -2.71
CA LYS A 34 -16.08 10.32 -2.78
C LYS A 34 -16.57 8.99 -3.34
N SER A 35 -16.03 8.60 -4.47
CA SER A 35 -16.35 7.34 -5.14
C SER A 35 -15.12 6.81 -5.83
N GLY A 36 -14.92 5.50 -5.82
CA GLY A 36 -13.81 4.84 -6.47
C GLY A 36 -13.13 3.84 -5.54
N VAL A 37 -11.94 3.41 -5.91
CA VAL A 37 -11.15 2.44 -5.15
C VAL A 37 -9.87 3.08 -4.65
N GLN A 38 -9.63 2.91 -3.37
CA GLN A 38 -8.37 3.24 -2.72
C GLN A 38 -7.60 1.94 -2.48
N PHE A 39 -6.34 1.92 -2.86
CA PHE A 39 -5.47 0.77 -2.63
C PHE A 39 -4.27 1.21 -1.81
N VAL A 40 -4.03 0.52 -0.71
CA VAL A 40 -2.91 0.81 0.19
C VAL A 40 -1.95 -0.36 0.15
N VAL A 41 -0.68 -0.08 -0.11
CA VAL A 41 0.39 -1.08 -0.12
C VAL A 41 1.38 -0.75 0.98
N GLY A 42 1.47 -1.64 1.96
CA GLY A 42 2.42 -1.51 3.06
C GLY A 42 3.71 -2.27 2.75
N VAL A 43 4.85 -1.63 2.96
CA VAL A 43 6.17 -2.18 2.61
C VAL A 43 7.09 -2.08 3.80
N HIS A 44 7.78 -3.18 4.13
CA HIS A 44 8.90 -3.18 5.06
C HIS A 44 10.22 -3.21 4.30
N ASP A 45 11.10 -2.27 4.59
CA ASP A 45 12.45 -2.22 4.04
C ASP A 45 13.40 -1.60 5.05
N VAL A 46 14.69 -1.87 4.90
CA VAL A 46 15.73 -1.30 5.76
C VAL A 46 16.11 0.12 5.37
N GLN A 47 15.66 0.60 4.23
CA GLN A 47 15.95 1.95 3.75
C GLN A 47 15.26 3.02 4.61
N GLU A 48 15.83 4.22 4.65
CA GLU A 48 15.32 5.30 5.49
C GLU A 48 14.35 6.24 4.77
N GLU A 49 14.55 6.48 3.48
CA GLU A 49 13.77 7.47 2.73
C GLU A 49 12.61 6.86 1.94
N HIS A 50 12.86 5.74 1.27
CA HIS A 50 11.88 5.02 0.47
C HIS A 50 12.39 3.59 0.26
N PRO A 51 11.50 2.63 -0.09
CA PRO A 51 11.94 1.28 -0.46
C PRO A 51 12.86 1.29 -1.67
N ILE A 52 13.62 0.21 -1.87
CA ILE A 52 14.45 0.03 -3.07
C ILE A 52 13.70 -0.75 -4.14
N ALA A 53 14.19 -0.65 -5.39
CA ALA A 53 13.72 -1.49 -6.49
C ALA A 53 14.03 -2.96 -6.19
N GLY A 54 13.15 -3.85 -6.60
CA GLY A 54 13.30 -5.30 -6.40
C GLY A 54 11.97 -6.01 -6.26
N ASP A 55 12.06 -7.29 -5.91
CA ASP A 55 10.92 -8.17 -5.72
C ASP A 55 10.52 -8.22 -4.25
N TYR A 56 9.21 -8.18 -4.00
CA TYR A 56 8.64 -8.18 -2.66
C TYR A 56 7.56 -9.25 -2.56
N LEU A 57 7.65 -10.12 -1.56
CA LEU A 57 6.59 -11.08 -1.25
C LEU A 57 5.76 -10.58 -0.08
N VAL A 58 4.48 -10.92 -0.07
CA VAL A 58 3.61 -10.63 1.07
C VAL A 58 4.04 -11.48 2.26
N SER A 59 4.21 -10.84 3.41
CA SER A 59 4.61 -11.48 4.66
C SER A 59 3.76 -10.96 5.82
N VAL A 60 3.48 -11.84 6.77
CA VAL A 60 2.81 -11.48 8.03
C VAL A 60 3.80 -10.97 9.08
N ARG A 61 5.09 -11.01 8.80
CA ARG A 61 6.15 -10.64 9.74
C ARG A 61 6.66 -9.24 9.47
N SER A 62 6.67 -8.41 10.49
CA SER A 62 7.17 -7.03 10.39
C SER A 62 8.70 -6.93 10.30
N ASP A 63 9.42 -7.97 10.70
CA ASP A 63 10.88 -8.03 10.62
C ASP A 63 11.41 -8.71 9.35
N ASP A 64 10.51 -9.17 8.49
CA ASP A 64 10.85 -9.76 7.20
C ASP A 64 11.08 -8.64 6.19
N THR A 65 12.30 -8.51 5.69
CA THR A 65 12.67 -7.41 4.80
C THR A 65 13.55 -7.90 3.65
N PRO A 66 13.34 -7.40 2.43
CA PRO A 66 12.22 -6.53 2.03
C PRO A 66 10.94 -7.35 1.85
N SER A 67 9.80 -6.81 2.22
CA SER A 67 8.52 -7.52 2.08
C SER A 67 7.36 -6.56 1.93
N ILE A 68 6.23 -7.10 1.44
CA ILE A 68 4.93 -6.44 1.49
C ILE A 68 4.25 -6.89 2.78
N TYR A 69 3.80 -5.96 3.58
CA TYR A 69 3.11 -6.28 4.82
C TYR A 69 1.66 -6.66 4.53
N TYR A 70 1.21 -7.79 5.07
CA TYR A 70 -0.15 -8.26 4.89
C TYR A 70 -1.17 -7.27 5.48
N GLY A 71 -2.39 -7.29 4.96
CA GLY A 71 -3.46 -6.46 5.51
C GLY A 71 -3.99 -7.02 6.81
N HIS A 72 -4.10 -6.17 7.83
CA HIS A 72 -4.61 -6.56 9.13
C HIS A 72 -5.16 -5.34 9.88
N LYS A 73 -5.80 -5.59 10.98
CA LYS A 73 -6.38 -4.56 11.82
C LYS A 73 -5.74 -4.61 13.21
N LEU A 74 -5.32 -3.45 13.69
CA LEU A 74 -4.74 -3.30 15.02
C LEU A 74 -5.41 -2.11 15.70
N LYS A 75 -6.06 -2.33 16.83
CA LYS A 75 -6.78 -1.29 17.59
C LYS A 75 -7.74 -0.49 16.68
N ASN A 76 -8.54 -1.17 15.88
CA ASN A 76 -9.50 -0.59 14.94
C ASN A 76 -8.89 0.21 13.78
N THR A 77 -7.57 0.16 13.60
CA THR A 77 -6.88 0.80 12.49
C THR A 77 -6.41 -0.25 11.49
N ALA A 78 -6.68 -0.01 10.20
CA ALA A 78 -6.18 -0.86 9.13
C ALA A 78 -4.71 -0.56 8.87
N TRP A 79 -3.90 -1.62 8.79
CA TRP A 79 -2.48 -1.54 8.49
C TRP A 79 -2.11 -2.55 7.39
N GLY A 80 -0.96 -2.32 6.77
CA GLY A 80 -0.46 -3.19 5.72
C GLY A 80 -1.14 -2.94 4.39
N THR A 81 -1.41 -4.00 3.67
CA THR A 81 -1.91 -3.93 2.29
C THR A 81 -3.38 -4.29 2.25
N TYR A 82 -4.19 -3.39 1.73
CA TYR A 82 -5.64 -3.59 1.64
C TYR A 82 -6.22 -2.67 0.58
N TRP A 83 -7.46 -2.96 0.16
CA TRP A 83 -8.22 -2.07 -0.70
C TRP A 83 -9.55 -1.70 -0.03
N GLN A 84 -10.07 -0.53 -0.39
CA GLN A 84 -11.39 -0.04 0.02
C GLN A 84 -12.11 0.54 -1.17
N MET A 85 -13.40 0.28 -1.25
CA MET A 85 -14.30 0.87 -2.24
C MET A 85 -15.18 1.90 -1.56
N PHE A 86 -15.35 3.05 -2.22
CA PHE A 86 -16.15 4.15 -1.71
C PHE A 86 -17.27 4.48 -2.68
N TYR A 87 -18.41 4.84 -2.13
CA TYR A 87 -19.55 5.37 -2.87
C TYR A 87 -20.22 6.45 -2.02
N ASN A 88 -20.42 7.66 -2.61
CA ASN A 88 -20.98 8.81 -1.90
C ASN A 88 -20.27 9.08 -0.55
N SER A 89 -18.94 9.05 -0.56
CA SER A 89 -18.07 9.31 0.61
C SER A 89 -18.17 8.26 1.72
N SER A 90 -18.81 7.13 1.47
CA SER A 90 -18.92 6.03 2.43
C SER A 90 -18.14 4.81 1.93
N ALA A 91 -17.39 4.17 2.81
CA ALA A 91 -16.75 2.90 2.50
C ALA A 91 -17.83 1.82 2.38
N VAL A 92 -17.92 1.18 1.22
CA VAL A 92 -18.94 0.15 0.91
C VAL A 92 -18.33 -1.23 0.75
N GLY A 93 -17.02 -1.35 0.75
CA GLY A 93 -16.32 -2.62 0.68
C GLY A 93 -14.86 -2.47 1.06
N LYS A 94 -14.30 -3.53 1.63
CA LYS A 94 -12.89 -3.57 2.03
C LYS A 94 -12.42 -5.01 2.07
N ALA A 95 -11.17 -5.25 1.68
CA ALA A 95 -10.53 -6.55 1.88
C ALA A 95 -9.04 -6.38 2.14
N ASN A 96 -8.52 -7.20 3.03
CA ASN A 96 -7.09 -7.26 3.33
C ASN A 96 -6.39 -8.20 2.35
N VAL A 97 -5.18 -7.83 1.94
CA VAL A 97 -4.32 -8.69 1.14
C VAL A 97 -3.62 -9.68 2.07
N VAL A 98 -3.62 -10.95 1.70
CA VAL A 98 -3.07 -12.02 2.55
C VAL A 98 -1.90 -12.74 1.90
N GLU A 99 -1.76 -12.68 0.56
CA GLU A 99 -0.64 -13.29 -0.15
C GLU A 99 -0.41 -12.60 -1.50
N GLY A 100 0.70 -12.93 -2.14
CA GLY A 100 1.06 -12.42 -3.45
C GLY A 100 2.42 -11.74 -3.46
N SER A 101 2.64 -10.91 -4.47
CA SER A 101 3.93 -10.27 -4.68
C SER A 101 3.80 -8.93 -5.37
N ALA A 102 4.85 -8.12 -5.24
CA ALA A 102 4.99 -6.87 -5.96
C ALA A 102 6.41 -6.74 -6.50
N VAL A 103 6.56 -5.98 -7.56
CA VAL A 103 7.85 -5.61 -8.12
C VAL A 103 7.92 -4.09 -8.17
N ILE A 104 8.93 -3.54 -7.53
CA ILE A 104 9.29 -2.14 -7.71
C ILE A 104 10.35 -2.10 -8.79
N GLU A 105 9.95 -1.69 -10.00
CA GLU A 105 10.87 -1.61 -11.14
C GLU A 105 11.86 -0.47 -10.96
N SER A 106 11.37 0.67 -10.47
CA SER A 106 12.19 1.82 -10.16
C SER A 106 11.51 2.70 -9.12
N ILE A 107 12.31 3.37 -8.32
CA ILE A 107 11.82 4.32 -7.34
C ILE A 107 12.94 5.34 -7.03
N ASP A 108 12.55 6.60 -6.91
CA ASP A 108 13.38 7.66 -6.38
C ASP A 108 12.52 8.54 -5.45
N ASN A 109 12.99 9.73 -5.07
CA ASN A 109 12.25 10.58 -4.13
C ASN A 109 10.97 11.19 -4.71
N LYS A 110 10.72 11.04 -6.01
CA LYS A 110 9.62 11.73 -6.69
C LYS A 110 8.80 10.84 -7.60
N SER A 111 9.30 9.68 -7.99
CA SER A 111 8.64 8.81 -8.95
C SER A 111 8.73 7.34 -8.57
N LEU A 112 7.75 6.59 -9.00
CA LEU A 112 7.59 5.16 -8.69
C LEU A 112 7.07 4.43 -9.91
N ASN A 113 7.66 3.26 -10.18
CA ASN A 113 7.14 2.28 -11.13
C ASN A 113 7.00 0.95 -10.40
N MET A 114 5.77 0.53 -10.15
CA MET A 114 5.46 -0.67 -9.38
C MET A 114 4.36 -1.47 -10.05
N THR A 115 4.50 -2.78 -10.05
CA THR A 115 3.44 -3.72 -10.42
C THR A 115 3.19 -4.66 -9.25
N PHE A 116 1.95 -5.12 -9.09
CA PHE A 116 1.64 -6.09 -8.06
C PHE A 116 0.55 -7.06 -8.49
N THR A 117 0.61 -8.25 -7.94
CA THR A 117 -0.41 -9.29 -8.05
C THR A 117 -0.64 -9.84 -6.65
N PHE A 118 -1.80 -9.55 -6.09
CA PHE A 118 -2.16 -9.92 -4.73
C PHE A 118 -3.41 -10.79 -4.71
N ILE A 119 -3.53 -11.59 -3.65
CA ILE A 119 -4.75 -12.33 -3.32
C ILE A 119 -5.29 -11.73 -2.02
N ASP A 120 -6.55 -11.34 -2.02
CA ASP A 120 -7.20 -10.80 -0.84
C ASP A 120 -7.84 -11.89 0.03
N GLN A 121 -8.33 -11.51 1.20
CA GLN A 121 -8.93 -12.44 2.16
C GLN A 121 -10.21 -13.11 1.66
N LEU A 122 -10.80 -12.57 0.59
CA LEU A 122 -12.00 -13.13 -0.05
C LEU A 122 -11.63 -14.09 -1.20
N GLY A 123 -10.34 -14.28 -1.48
CA GLY A 123 -9.86 -15.14 -2.55
C GLY A 123 -9.78 -14.46 -3.93
N ASN A 124 -9.98 -13.16 -4.00
CA ASN A 124 -9.90 -12.41 -5.26
C ASN A 124 -8.46 -12.09 -5.61
N GLU A 125 -8.12 -12.25 -6.88
CA GLU A 125 -6.85 -11.75 -7.41
C GLU A 125 -6.99 -10.27 -7.75
N VAL A 126 -6.05 -9.48 -7.27
CA VAL A 126 -5.99 -8.04 -7.50
C VAL A 126 -4.67 -7.72 -8.17
N VAL A 127 -4.73 -7.21 -9.40
CA VAL A 127 -3.56 -6.86 -10.18
C VAL A 127 -3.55 -5.35 -10.38
N GLY A 128 -2.39 -4.75 -10.15
CA GLY A 128 -2.26 -3.31 -10.31
C GLY A 128 -0.90 -2.92 -10.84
N ARG A 129 -0.87 -1.73 -11.45
CA ARG A 129 0.34 -1.10 -11.92
C ARG A 129 0.25 0.40 -11.70
N TYR A 130 1.34 0.95 -11.21
CA TYR A 130 1.49 2.40 -11.11
C TYR A 130 2.85 2.81 -11.68
N GLU A 131 2.83 3.79 -12.56
CA GLU A 131 4.03 4.44 -13.08
C GLU A 131 3.79 5.94 -13.13
N GLY A 132 4.56 6.68 -12.34
CA GLY A 132 4.38 8.11 -12.30
C GLY A 132 4.93 8.74 -11.03
N PRO A 133 4.62 10.03 -10.83
CA PRO A 133 5.07 10.76 -9.67
C PRO A 133 4.34 10.33 -8.40
N TYR A 134 5.02 10.47 -7.28
CA TYR A 134 4.38 10.38 -5.98
C TYR A 134 4.90 11.50 -5.09
N PHE A 135 4.16 11.80 -4.04
CA PHE A 135 4.58 12.76 -3.03
C PHE A 135 4.62 12.12 -1.65
N ASN A 136 5.53 12.62 -0.84
CA ASN A 136 5.69 12.17 0.53
C ASN A 136 4.78 12.98 1.44
N GLU A 137 4.15 12.30 2.39
CA GLU A 137 3.42 12.92 3.48
C GLU A 137 4.20 12.72 4.77
N GLU A 138 4.38 13.80 5.49
CA GLU A 138 5.08 13.78 6.77
C GLU A 138 4.10 13.72 7.95
#